data_5fa2b3e09686c28bc84b64804fb9c121
#
_entry.id   5fa2b3e09686c28bc84b64804fb9c121
#
_cell.length_a   1.000
_cell.length_b   1.000
_cell.length_c   1.000
_cell.angle_alpha   90.00
_cell.angle_beta   90.00
_cell.angle_gamma   90.00
#
_symmetry.space_group_name_H-M   'P 1'
#
loop_
_entity.id
_entity.type
_entity.pdbx_description
1 polymer ?
#
loop_
_entity_poly.entity_id
_entity_poly.type
_entity_poly.pdbx_seq_one_letter_code
_entity_poly.pdbx_strand_id
1 'polypeptide(L)'
;EYATAVAGRLLGINPFDQPDVESAKIATRALIDNPSEPAPAALVDGVVELRGTDDVIVGASGLNDAIAALVAAVPADGYLSIQAYLDRPGHHELEALRDLLAARTGRPVTFGWGPRFLHSTGQFHKGGPAVGVFLQLVAATHPDLPIPGRPFAFGSLIRAQADGDASVLAAHGRPVLSLALTNVDEGISRVLAASS
;
A
#
# COMPACT_ATOMS: atom_id res chain seq x y z
N GLU A 1 -10.23 -10.54 -24.17
CA GLU A 1 -9.05 -11.40 -24.33
C GLU A 1 -8.40 -11.21 -25.71
N TYR A 2 -9.11 -11.37 -26.85
CA TYR A 2 -8.52 -11.16 -28.19
C TYR A 2 -7.93 -9.74 -28.36
N ALA A 3 -8.64 -8.71 -27.93
CA ALA A 3 -8.15 -7.33 -27.99
C ALA A 3 -6.85 -7.14 -27.18
N THR A 4 -6.76 -7.76 -26.02
CA THR A 4 -5.54 -7.74 -25.17
C THR A 4 -4.37 -8.42 -25.88
N ALA A 5 -4.59 -9.59 -26.49
CA ALA A 5 -3.56 -10.30 -27.24
C ALA A 5 -3.08 -9.52 -28.47
N VAL A 6 -4.02 -8.90 -29.20
CA VAL A 6 -3.69 -8.04 -30.37
C VAL A 6 -2.91 -6.80 -29.91
N ALA A 7 -3.34 -6.14 -28.85
CA ALA A 7 -2.64 -4.97 -28.29
C ALA A 7 -1.22 -5.35 -27.84
N GLY A 8 -1.06 -6.47 -27.11
CA GLY A 8 0.25 -6.97 -26.70
C GLY A 8 1.19 -7.21 -27.91
N ARG A 9 0.67 -7.81 -28.98
CA ARG A 9 1.43 -8.01 -30.21
C ARG A 9 1.86 -6.69 -30.86
N LEU A 10 0.94 -5.72 -30.93
CA LEU A 10 1.25 -4.39 -31.51
C LEU A 10 2.26 -3.61 -30.69
N LEU A 11 2.24 -3.76 -29.36
CA LEU A 11 3.17 -3.13 -28.44
C LEU A 11 4.50 -3.90 -28.28
N GLY A 12 4.60 -5.12 -28.82
CA GLY A 12 5.77 -5.97 -28.68
C GLY A 12 6.00 -6.51 -27.27
N ILE A 13 4.91 -6.66 -26.47
CA ILE A 13 4.95 -7.15 -25.09
C ILE A 13 4.15 -8.45 -24.97
N ASN A 14 4.50 -9.25 -23.95
CA ASN A 14 3.66 -10.38 -23.51
C ASN A 14 2.59 -9.89 -22.50
N PRO A 15 1.31 -9.79 -22.89
CA PRO A 15 0.27 -9.26 -22.01
C PRO A 15 -0.14 -10.24 -20.88
N PHE A 16 0.44 -11.45 -20.87
CA PHE A 16 0.17 -12.49 -19.86
C PHE A 16 1.30 -12.63 -18.85
N ASP A 17 2.38 -11.90 -19.00
CA ASP A 17 3.52 -11.90 -18.09
C ASP A 17 3.34 -10.88 -16.97
N GLN A 18 3.68 -11.27 -15.71
CA GLN A 18 3.50 -10.46 -14.51
C GLN A 18 4.71 -10.57 -13.56
N PRO A 19 5.93 -10.23 -14.01
CA PRO A 19 7.15 -10.45 -13.21
C PRO A 19 7.15 -9.65 -11.91
N ASP A 20 6.62 -8.44 -11.89
CA ASP A 20 6.65 -7.58 -10.70
C ASP A 20 5.64 -7.99 -9.63
N VAL A 21 4.52 -8.60 -10.04
CA VAL A 21 3.57 -9.24 -9.12
C VAL A 21 4.19 -10.49 -8.50
N GLU A 22 4.95 -11.27 -9.25
CA GLU A 22 5.63 -12.44 -8.71
C GLU A 22 6.73 -12.04 -7.70
N SER A 23 7.45 -10.95 -7.92
CA SER A 23 8.40 -10.39 -6.97
C SER A 23 7.77 -10.09 -5.61
N ALA A 24 6.56 -9.50 -5.59
CA ALA A 24 5.82 -9.24 -4.34
C ALA A 24 5.40 -10.53 -3.63
N LYS A 25 5.02 -11.58 -4.38
CA LYS A 25 4.70 -12.89 -3.80
C LYS A 25 5.93 -13.57 -3.20
N ILE A 26 7.10 -13.44 -3.84
CA ILE A 26 8.38 -13.95 -3.32
C ILE A 26 8.73 -13.23 -2.02
N ALA A 27 8.64 -11.90 -1.98
CA ALA A 27 8.87 -11.11 -0.77
C ALA A 27 7.90 -11.52 0.35
N THR A 28 6.62 -11.68 0.06
CA THR A 28 5.61 -12.16 1.02
C THR A 28 5.97 -13.55 1.57
N ARG A 29 6.37 -14.50 0.72
CA ARG A 29 6.77 -15.85 1.16
C ARG A 29 7.98 -15.79 2.08
N ALA A 30 8.99 -14.99 1.75
CA ALA A 30 10.17 -14.82 2.58
C ALA A 30 9.84 -14.32 4.00
N LEU A 31 8.88 -13.38 4.11
CA LEU A 31 8.39 -12.87 5.40
C LEU A 31 7.58 -13.91 6.18
N ILE A 32 6.85 -14.79 5.50
CA ILE A 32 6.08 -15.86 6.13
C ILE A 32 7.01 -17.01 6.61
N ASP A 33 7.98 -17.38 5.77
CA ASP A 33 8.91 -18.47 6.06
C ASP A 33 9.93 -18.09 7.15
N ASN A 34 10.26 -16.79 7.25
CA ASN A 34 11.15 -16.23 8.26
C ASN A 34 10.46 -15.04 8.94
N PRO A 35 9.49 -15.29 9.85
CA PRO A 35 8.81 -14.22 10.56
C PRO A 35 9.82 -13.41 11.37
N SER A 36 9.97 -12.16 11.04
CA SER A 36 10.71 -11.18 11.84
C SER A 36 9.74 -10.20 12.46
N GLU A 37 10.13 -9.61 13.57
CA GLU A 37 9.37 -8.45 14.07
C GLU A 37 9.32 -7.37 12.97
N PRO A 38 8.19 -6.69 12.82
CA PRO A 38 8.11 -5.57 11.89
C PRO A 38 9.23 -4.58 12.17
N ALA A 39 9.81 -4.00 11.13
CA ALA A 39 10.79 -2.92 11.31
C ALA A 39 10.20 -1.87 12.25
N PRO A 40 11.01 -1.28 13.16
CA PRO A 40 10.53 -0.25 14.07
C PRO A 40 9.85 0.88 13.28
N ALA A 41 8.83 1.49 13.88
CA ALA A 41 8.23 2.68 13.29
C ALA A 41 9.28 3.78 13.20
N ALA A 42 9.34 4.46 12.05
CA ALA A 42 10.19 5.64 11.89
C ALA A 42 9.66 6.81 12.73
N LEU A 43 8.34 6.86 12.88
CA LEU A 43 7.63 7.87 13.68
C LEU A 43 6.36 7.25 14.27
N VAL A 44 5.96 7.72 15.45
CA VAL A 44 4.69 7.35 16.11
C VAL A 44 3.93 8.64 16.42
N ASP A 45 2.70 8.73 15.92
CA ASP A 45 1.79 9.84 16.18
C ASP A 45 0.47 9.31 16.76
N GLY A 46 0.37 9.30 18.09
CA GLY A 46 -0.75 8.70 18.82
C GLY A 46 -0.89 7.22 18.52
N VAL A 47 -1.99 6.83 17.90
CA VAL A 47 -2.31 5.44 17.54
C VAL A 47 -1.86 5.06 16.13
N VAL A 48 -1.10 5.91 15.46
CA VAL A 48 -0.59 5.68 14.10
C VAL A 48 0.92 5.53 14.13
N GLU A 49 1.41 4.38 13.73
CA GLU A 49 2.83 4.13 13.48
C GLU A 49 3.12 4.35 11.99
N LEU A 50 4.12 5.18 11.71
CA LEU A 50 4.50 5.57 10.35
C LEU A 50 5.79 4.88 9.95
N ARG A 51 5.80 4.32 8.75
CA ARG A 51 6.97 3.80 8.04
C ARG A 51 6.89 4.28 6.60
N GLY A 52 8.00 4.45 5.94
CA GLY A 52 7.98 4.89 4.54
C GLY A 52 9.36 5.04 3.96
N THR A 53 9.40 5.45 2.71
CA THR A 53 10.62 5.85 2.01
C THR A 53 11.12 7.20 2.53
N ASP A 54 12.41 7.47 2.38
CA ASP A 54 13.05 8.67 2.94
C ASP A 54 12.39 9.97 2.48
N ASP A 55 11.94 10.02 1.25
CA ASP A 55 11.28 11.17 0.62
C ASP A 55 9.93 11.56 1.25
N VAL A 56 9.32 10.66 2.04
CA VAL A 56 8.04 10.94 2.74
C VAL A 56 8.18 10.94 4.27
N ILE A 57 9.25 10.39 4.82
CA ILE A 57 9.44 10.28 6.28
C ILE A 57 10.48 11.26 6.82
N VAL A 58 11.55 11.52 6.07
CA VAL A 58 12.63 12.40 6.56
C VAL A 58 12.12 13.84 6.69
N GLY A 59 12.22 14.38 7.89
CA GLY A 59 11.74 15.73 8.21
C GLY A 59 10.28 15.82 8.66
N ALA A 60 9.51 14.74 8.59
CA ALA A 60 8.18 14.71 9.16
C ALA A 60 8.24 14.67 10.70
N SER A 61 7.40 15.44 11.36
CA SER A 61 7.23 15.47 12.81
C SER A 61 5.98 14.72 13.31
N GLY A 62 5.09 14.32 12.39
CA GLY A 62 3.85 13.64 12.67
C GLY A 62 3.13 13.21 11.40
N LEU A 63 1.91 12.71 11.58
CA LEU A 63 1.06 12.21 10.50
C LEU A 63 0.76 13.28 9.44
N ASN A 64 0.47 14.50 9.87
CA ASN A 64 0.16 15.61 8.95
C ASN A 64 1.31 15.92 8.01
N ASP A 65 2.54 15.98 8.54
CA ASP A 65 3.73 16.28 7.75
C ASP A 65 4.03 15.14 6.76
N ALA A 66 3.91 13.88 7.21
CA ALA A 66 4.12 12.71 6.35
C ALA A 66 3.10 12.64 5.21
N ILE A 67 1.82 12.92 5.46
CA ILE A 67 0.80 13.01 4.42
C ILE A 67 1.06 14.19 3.48
N ALA A 68 1.48 15.35 4.00
CA ALA A 68 1.85 16.49 3.17
C ALA A 68 3.06 16.18 2.26
N ALA A 69 4.08 15.50 2.79
CA ALA A 69 5.22 15.04 2.01
C ALA A 69 4.80 14.04 0.92
N LEU A 70 3.93 13.08 1.26
CA LEU A 70 3.38 12.12 0.31
C LEU A 70 2.62 12.82 -0.84
N VAL A 71 1.77 13.80 -0.52
CA VAL A 71 1.04 14.60 -1.50
C VAL A 71 2.00 15.37 -2.40
N ALA A 72 3.04 15.96 -1.83
CA ALA A 72 4.06 16.71 -2.58
C ALA A 72 4.92 15.82 -3.48
N ALA A 73 5.07 14.53 -3.14
CA ALA A 73 5.82 13.57 -3.94
C ALA A 73 5.09 13.13 -5.23
N VAL A 74 3.79 13.42 -5.39
CA VAL A 74 3.03 13.03 -6.59
C VAL A 74 3.48 13.87 -7.80
N PRO A 75 4.10 13.26 -8.82
CA PRO A 75 4.57 14.01 -9.97
C PRO A 75 3.42 14.57 -10.84
N ALA A 76 3.76 15.51 -11.73
CA ALA A 76 2.76 16.20 -12.56
C ALA A 76 1.94 15.28 -13.47
N ASP A 77 2.54 14.20 -13.92
CA ASP A 77 1.95 13.14 -14.76
C ASP A 77 1.65 11.86 -13.96
N GLY A 78 1.71 11.94 -12.63
CA GLY A 78 1.57 10.81 -11.73
C GLY A 78 0.18 10.64 -11.11
N TYR A 79 0.11 9.71 -10.19
CA TYR A 79 -1.09 9.37 -9.43
C TYR A 79 -0.74 8.94 -8.01
N LEU A 80 -1.72 9.02 -7.10
CA LEU A 80 -1.62 8.45 -5.76
C LEU A 80 -2.51 7.21 -5.66
N SER A 81 -1.99 6.14 -5.09
CA SER A 81 -2.74 4.91 -4.84
C SER A 81 -2.87 4.64 -3.34
N ILE A 82 -4.10 4.52 -2.87
CA ILE A 82 -4.42 4.16 -1.48
C ILE A 82 -4.69 2.65 -1.44
N GLN A 83 -3.97 1.96 -0.55
CA GLN A 83 -3.98 0.52 -0.40
C GLN A 83 -4.38 0.16 1.03
N ALA A 84 -5.67 -0.15 1.26
CA ALA A 84 -6.18 -0.48 2.59
C ALA A 84 -6.20 -2.00 2.83
N TYR A 85 -5.40 -2.47 3.79
CA TYR A 85 -5.40 -3.86 4.25
C TYR A 85 -6.15 -3.94 5.59
N LEU A 86 -7.43 -3.59 5.54
CA LEU A 86 -8.34 -3.49 6.68
C LEU A 86 -9.67 -4.20 6.36
N ASP A 87 -10.53 -4.34 7.37
CA ASP A 87 -11.86 -4.90 7.19
C ASP A 87 -12.75 -3.98 6.35
N ARG A 88 -12.99 -4.38 5.10
CA ARG A 88 -13.79 -3.60 4.16
C ARG A 88 -15.23 -3.37 4.62
N PRO A 89 -15.98 -4.37 5.10
CA PRO A 89 -17.34 -4.16 5.59
C PRO A 89 -17.44 -3.18 6.76
N GLY A 90 -16.43 -3.17 7.63
CA GLY A 90 -16.40 -2.34 8.84
C GLY A 90 -15.98 -0.89 8.60
N HIS A 91 -15.24 -0.61 7.52
CA HIS A 91 -14.52 0.67 7.38
C HIS A 91 -14.63 1.29 6.00
N HIS A 92 -15.83 1.28 5.40
CA HIS A 92 -15.98 1.87 4.07
C HIS A 92 -15.81 3.40 4.04
N GLU A 93 -15.86 4.08 5.16
CA GLU A 93 -15.57 5.53 5.28
C GLU A 93 -14.15 5.87 4.78
N LEU A 94 -13.22 4.92 4.80
CA LEU A 94 -11.88 5.09 4.23
C LEU A 94 -11.88 5.43 2.74
N GLU A 95 -12.92 5.05 2.00
CA GLU A 95 -13.02 5.38 0.57
C GLU A 95 -13.09 6.89 0.33
N ALA A 96 -13.47 7.69 1.36
CA ALA A 96 -13.45 9.15 1.31
C ALA A 96 -12.02 9.72 1.13
N LEU A 97 -10.99 8.99 1.56
CA LEU A 97 -9.58 9.39 1.36
C LEU A 97 -9.26 9.66 -0.11
N ARG A 98 -9.89 8.93 -1.03
CA ARG A 98 -9.70 9.14 -2.46
C ARG A 98 -10.04 10.57 -2.87
N ASP A 99 -11.20 11.05 -2.46
CA ASP A 99 -11.70 12.37 -2.87
C ASP A 99 -10.94 13.48 -2.12
N LEU A 100 -10.63 13.29 -0.84
CA LEU A 100 -9.82 14.22 -0.05
C LEU A 100 -8.42 14.42 -0.66
N LEU A 101 -7.71 13.33 -0.90
CA LEU A 101 -6.36 13.39 -1.46
C LEU A 101 -6.35 13.82 -2.93
N ALA A 102 -7.40 13.51 -3.71
CA ALA A 102 -7.55 14.02 -5.06
C ALA A 102 -7.69 15.54 -5.08
N ALA A 103 -8.46 16.12 -4.15
CA ALA A 103 -8.60 17.56 -4.00
C ALA A 103 -7.26 18.23 -3.63
N ARG A 104 -6.46 17.61 -2.77
CA ARG A 104 -5.15 18.13 -2.35
C ARG A 104 -4.08 18.02 -3.42
N THR A 105 -4.01 16.89 -4.10
CA THR A 105 -2.99 16.64 -5.12
C THR A 105 -3.30 17.30 -6.46
N GLY A 106 -4.56 17.51 -6.78
CA GLY A 106 -5.02 17.85 -8.13
C GLY A 106 -4.66 16.75 -9.17
N ARG A 107 -4.46 15.51 -8.72
CA ARG A 107 -4.02 14.36 -9.52
C ARG A 107 -5.00 13.20 -9.36
N PRO A 108 -4.97 12.21 -10.27
CA PRO A 108 -5.75 10.99 -10.10
C PRO A 108 -5.38 10.28 -8.81
N VAL A 109 -6.38 9.90 -8.04
CA VAL A 109 -6.22 9.08 -6.83
C VAL A 109 -7.04 7.81 -6.98
N THR A 110 -6.43 6.68 -6.73
CA THR A 110 -7.11 5.38 -6.69
C THR A 110 -7.22 4.88 -5.25
N PHE A 111 -8.28 4.18 -4.95
CA PHE A 111 -8.46 3.49 -3.69
C PHE A 111 -8.74 2.01 -3.95
N GLY A 112 -8.10 1.13 -3.19
CA GLY A 112 -8.33 -0.29 -3.28
C GLY A 112 -8.13 -1.02 -1.96
N TRP A 113 -8.89 -2.11 -1.80
CA TRP A 113 -8.77 -3.01 -0.67
C TRP A 113 -7.76 -4.12 -0.99
N GLY A 114 -6.75 -4.28 -0.13
CA GLY A 114 -5.80 -5.38 -0.22
C GLY A 114 -6.44 -6.74 0.13
N PRO A 115 -5.83 -7.84 -0.26
CA PRO A 115 -4.51 -7.97 -0.90
C PRO A 115 -4.53 -7.99 -2.45
N ARG A 116 -5.54 -7.41 -3.11
CA ARG A 116 -5.67 -7.46 -4.59
C ARG A 116 -4.47 -6.89 -5.38
N PHE A 117 -3.60 -6.12 -4.72
CA PHE A 117 -2.38 -5.54 -5.32
C PHE A 117 -1.30 -6.59 -5.63
N LEU A 118 -1.47 -7.82 -5.16
CA LEU A 118 -0.68 -9.00 -5.56
C LEU A 118 -1.18 -9.65 -6.86
N HIS A 119 -1.98 -8.94 -7.63
CA HIS A 119 -2.54 -9.37 -8.91
C HIS A 119 -2.27 -8.31 -10.01
N SER A 120 -3.01 -8.35 -11.10
CA SER A 120 -2.78 -7.52 -12.29
C SER A 120 -2.72 -6.01 -12.02
N THR A 121 -3.49 -5.49 -11.07
CA THR A 121 -3.41 -4.07 -10.67
C THR A 121 -2.02 -3.72 -10.13
N GLY A 122 -1.43 -4.59 -9.32
CA GLY A 122 -0.09 -4.42 -8.78
C GLY A 122 1.01 -4.49 -9.84
N GLN A 123 0.80 -5.19 -10.95
CA GLN A 123 1.77 -5.23 -12.05
C GLN A 123 2.02 -3.82 -12.61
N PHE A 124 0.97 -3.03 -12.84
CA PHE A 124 1.12 -1.65 -13.28
C PHE A 124 1.82 -0.78 -12.21
N HIS A 125 1.43 -0.94 -10.94
CA HIS A 125 2.03 -0.18 -9.84
C HIS A 125 3.54 -0.40 -9.71
N LYS A 126 4.01 -1.63 -9.94
CA LYS A 126 5.41 -2.04 -9.75
C LYS A 126 6.23 -1.96 -11.03
N GLY A 127 5.70 -2.46 -12.15
CA GLY A 127 6.40 -2.58 -13.43
C GLY A 127 6.09 -1.48 -14.43
N GLY A 128 5.08 -0.65 -14.20
CA GLY A 128 4.77 0.51 -15.01
C GLY A 128 5.75 1.68 -14.81
N PRO A 129 5.53 2.83 -15.47
CA PRO A 129 6.32 4.04 -15.21
C PRO A 129 6.34 4.39 -13.71
N ALA A 130 7.50 4.86 -13.21
CA ALA A 130 7.67 5.19 -11.80
C ALA A 130 7.04 6.55 -11.43
N VAL A 131 5.76 6.71 -11.74
CA VAL A 131 4.97 7.93 -11.50
C VAL A 131 3.90 7.74 -10.40
N GLY A 132 3.81 6.55 -9.83
CA GLY A 132 2.89 6.23 -8.73
C GLY A 132 3.49 6.55 -7.36
N VAL A 133 2.66 7.09 -6.48
CA VAL A 133 2.94 7.33 -5.04
C VAL A 133 1.94 6.53 -4.22
N PHE A 134 2.34 5.92 -3.11
CA PHE A 134 1.53 4.92 -2.43
C PHE A 134 1.30 5.23 -0.95
N LEU A 135 0.03 5.27 -0.56
CA LEU A 135 -0.41 5.30 0.83
C LEU A 135 -0.96 3.93 1.21
N GLN A 136 -0.31 3.26 2.15
CA GLN A 136 -0.75 1.97 2.63
C GLN A 136 -1.28 2.08 4.07
N LEU A 137 -2.45 1.47 4.32
CA LEU A 137 -3.05 1.38 5.65
C LEU A 137 -3.12 -0.08 6.07
N VAL A 138 -2.60 -0.38 7.25
CA VAL A 138 -2.60 -1.71 7.86
C VAL A 138 -3.01 -1.64 9.32
N ALA A 139 -3.53 -2.74 9.85
CA ALA A 139 -3.76 -2.89 11.29
C ALA A 139 -3.46 -4.32 11.73
N ALA A 140 -3.21 -4.50 13.02
CA ALA A 140 -3.18 -5.83 13.61
C ALA A 140 -4.60 -6.40 13.69
N THR A 141 -4.77 -7.67 13.34
CA THR A 141 -6.05 -8.37 13.45
C THR A 141 -6.15 -9.04 14.81
N HIS A 142 -7.16 -8.68 15.59
CA HIS A 142 -7.42 -9.29 16.89
C HIS A 142 -8.91 -9.68 17.04
N PRO A 143 -9.23 -10.95 17.36
CA PRO A 143 -8.32 -12.09 17.39
C PRO A 143 -7.88 -12.50 15.99
N ASP A 144 -6.63 -12.97 15.84
CA ASP A 144 -6.15 -13.47 14.55
C ASP A 144 -6.67 -14.89 14.32
N LEU A 145 -7.24 -15.15 13.16
CA LEU A 145 -7.86 -16.42 12.81
C LEU A 145 -6.80 -17.40 12.28
N PRO A 146 -6.57 -18.55 12.95
CA PRO A 146 -5.60 -19.51 12.48
C PRO A 146 -6.00 -20.17 11.15
N ILE A 147 -5.01 -20.45 10.31
CA ILE A 147 -5.22 -21.19 9.04
C ILE A 147 -4.94 -22.68 9.28
N PRO A 148 -5.92 -23.57 9.07
CA PRO A 148 -5.71 -25.00 9.26
C PRO A 148 -4.51 -25.53 8.48
N GLY A 149 -3.61 -26.26 9.17
CA GLY A 149 -2.41 -26.85 8.57
C GLY A 149 -1.29 -25.84 8.20
N ARG A 150 -1.35 -24.59 8.69
CA ARG A 150 -0.29 -23.60 8.52
C ARG A 150 0.24 -23.11 9.87
N PRO A 151 1.53 -22.75 9.96
CA PRO A 151 2.11 -22.20 11.18
C PRO A 151 1.81 -20.70 11.40
N PHE A 152 0.97 -20.09 10.57
CA PHE A 152 0.60 -18.67 10.62
C PHE A 152 -0.91 -18.50 10.48
N ALA A 153 -1.42 -17.35 10.87
CA ALA A 153 -2.84 -16.98 10.83
C ALA A 153 -3.13 -16.00 9.67
N PHE A 154 -4.40 -15.71 9.42
CA PHE A 154 -4.82 -14.83 8.31
C PHE A 154 -4.31 -13.39 8.47
N GLY A 155 -4.29 -12.83 9.67
CA GLY A 155 -3.77 -11.48 9.92
C GLY A 155 -2.28 -11.41 9.63
N SER A 156 -1.50 -12.41 10.08
CA SER A 156 -0.07 -12.53 9.76
C SER A 156 0.17 -12.63 8.26
N LEU A 157 -0.67 -13.38 7.54
CA LEU A 157 -0.59 -13.49 6.08
C LEU A 157 -0.87 -12.15 5.39
N ILE A 158 -1.97 -11.48 5.78
CA ILE A 158 -2.36 -10.18 5.21
C ILE A 158 -1.25 -9.13 5.48
N ARG A 159 -0.69 -9.14 6.69
CA ARG A 159 0.42 -8.26 7.05
C ARG A 159 1.66 -8.51 6.19
N ALA A 160 2.07 -9.76 6.03
CA ALA A 160 3.20 -10.12 5.18
C ALA A 160 2.98 -9.74 3.70
N GLN A 161 1.74 -9.83 3.22
CA GLN A 161 1.36 -9.38 1.87
C GLN A 161 1.48 -7.87 1.73
N ALA A 162 1.04 -7.10 2.73
CA ALA A 162 1.16 -5.65 2.75
C ALA A 162 2.63 -5.21 2.77
N ASP A 163 3.42 -5.78 3.69
CA ASP A 163 4.83 -5.43 3.85
C ASP A 163 5.66 -5.84 2.60
N GLY A 164 5.36 -7.00 2.01
CA GLY A 164 5.99 -7.43 0.76
C GLY A 164 5.66 -6.52 -0.42
N ASP A 165 4.42 -6.05 -0.51
CA ASP A 165 3.99 -5.10 -1.55
C ASP A 165 4.70 -3.75 -1.40
N ALA A 166 4.71 -3.19 -0.19
CA ALA A 166 5.40 -1.93 0.12
C ALA A 166 6.91 -2.02 -0.15
N SER A 167 7.55 -3.14 0.23
CA SER A 167 8.98 -3.37 0.00
C SER A 167 9.34 -3.37 -1.49
N VAL A 168 8.55 -4.03 -2.33
CA VAL A 168 8.81 -4.06 -3.78
C VAL A 168 8.57 -2.70 -4.41
N LEU A 169 7.53 -1.95 -4.00
CA LEU A 169 7.29 -0.59 -4.48
C LEU A 169 8.47 0.33 -4.13
N ALA A 170 8.94 0.29 -2.88
CA ALA A 170 10.09 1.07 -2.43
C ALA A 170 11.38 0.68 -3.16
N ALA A 171 11.64 -0.62 -3.34
CA ALA A 171 12.81 -1.11 -4.08
C ALA A 171 12.82 -0.67 -5.55
N HIS A 172 11.66 -0.39 -6.13
CA HIS A 172 11.51 0.16 -7.47
C HIS A 172 11.49 1.71 -7.49
N GLY A 173 11.91 2.35 -6.40
CA GLY A 173 12.06 3.81 -6.32
C GLY A 173 10.73 4.57 -6.27
N ARG A 174 9.67 3.96 -5.77
CA ARG A 174 8.36 4.60 -5.62
C ARG A 174 8.20 5.12 -4.19
N PRO A 175 7.72 6.35 -3.99
CA PRO A 175 7.38 6.85 -2.66
C PRO A 175 6.27 6.01 -2.03
N VAL A 176 6.51 5.53 -0.80
CA VAL A 176 5.57 4.73 -0.03
C VAL A 176 5.48 5.28 1.38
N LEU A 177 4.26 5.53 1.85
CA LEU A 177 3.93 5.79 3.25
C LEU A 177 3.03 4.66 3.76
N SER A 178 3.50 3.89 4.73
CA SER A 178 2.74 2.84 5.39
C SER A 178 2.35 3.29 6.79
N LEU A 179 1.05 3.27 7.06
CA LEU A 179 0.43 3.64 8.32
C LEU A 179 -0.11 2.40 9.01
N ALA A 180 0.46 2.02 10.15
CA ALA A 180 -0.05 0.92 10.97
C ALA A 180 -0.90 1.49 12.11
N LEU A 181 -2.18 1.12 12.13
CA LEU A 181 -3.16 1.61 13.09
C LEU A 181 -3.21 0.66 14.29
N THR A 182 -2.77 1.13 15.47
CA THR A 182 -2.83 0.35 16.72
C THR A 182 -4.22 0.40 17.37
N ASN A 183 -4.99 1.44 17.05
CA ASN A 183 -6.43 1.54 17.26
C ASN A 183 -7.05 1.93 15.91
N VAL A 184 -7.91 1.07 15.35
CA VAL A 184 -8.38 1.23 13.97
C VAL A 184 -9.28 2.44 13.82
N ASP A 185 -10.34 2.57 14.67
CA ASP A 185 -11.34 3.63 14.55
C ASP A 185 -10.72 5.03 14.77
N GLU A 186 -9.91 5.17 15.82
CA GLU A 186 -9.20 6.41 16.10
C GLU A 186 -8.19 6.71 15.00
N GLY A 187 -7.43 5.70 14.54
CA GLY A 187 -6.44 5.83 13.47
C GLY A 187 -7.08 6.28 12.17
N ILE A 188 -8.21 5.70 11.77
CA ILE A 188 -8.96 6.12 10.58
C ILE A 188 -9.40 7.57 10.70
N SER A 189 -9.97 7.96 11.84
CA SER A 189 -10.41 9.34 12.09
C SER A 189 -9.24 10.34 11.95
N ARG A 190 -8.07 10.00 12.49
CA ARG A 190 -6.85 10.81 12.37
C ARG A 190 -6.34 10.91 10.94
N VAL A 191 -6.32 9.80 10.20
CA VAL A 191 -5.87 9.77 8.80
C VAL A 191 -6.81 10.60 7.91
N LEU A 192 -8.13 10.49 8.08
CA LEU A 192 -9.10 11.32 7.37
C LEU A 192 -8.90 12.81 7.68
N ALA A 193 -8.73 13.18 8.95
CA ALA A 193 -8.48 14.57 9.36
C ALA A 193 -7.16 15.11 8.77
N ALA A 194 -6.08 14.33 8.78
CA ALA A 194 -4.79 14.72 8.22
C ALA A 194 -4.81 14.80 6.67
N SER A 195 -5.80 14.18 6.03
CA SER A 195 -5.96 14.16 4.56
C SER A 195 -6.88 15.27 4.03
N SER A 196 -7.55 15.99 4.93
CA SER A 196 -8.49 17.09 4.61
C SER A 196 -7.80 18.37 4.17
#